data_7056526b884fe7ced8b7f98bcdff7e2e
#
_entry.id   7056526b884fe7ced8b7f98bcdff7e2e
#
_cell.length_a   1.000
_cell.length_b   1.000
_cell.length_c   1.000
_cell.angle_alpha   90.00
_cell.angle_beta   90.00
_cell.angle_gamma   90.00
#
_symmetry.space_group_name_H-M   'P 1'
#
loop_
_entity.id
_entity.type
_entity.pdbx_description
1 polymer ?
#
loop_
_entity_poly.entity_id
_entity_poly.type
_entity_poly.pdbx_seq_one_letter_code
_entity_poly.pdbx_strand_id
1 'polypeptide(L)' 'MNRVVEILMKRDGISEEEARALVCETRDELIMLDNPFEADEIIENYLCLEPDYLEDILYI' A
#
# COMPACT_ATOMS: atom_id res chain seq x y z
N MET A 1 1.80 8.72 -11.99
CA MET A 1 1.43 8.53 -10.58
C MET A 1 1.25 7.05 -10.27
N ASN A 2 1.57 6.61 -9.08
CA ASN A 2 1.42 5.22 -8.66
C ASN A 2 -0.06 4.83 -8.59
N ARG A 3 -0.42 3.63 -9.10
CA ARG A 3 -1.82 3.18 -9.14
C ARG A 3 -2.47 3.13 -7.76
N VAL A 4 -1.72 2.68 -6.77
CA VAL A 4 -2.25 2.55 -5.41
C VAL A 4 -2.54 3.92 -4.83
N VAL A 5 -1.66 4.89 -5.06
CA VAL A 5 -1.87 6.27 -4.63
C VAL A 5 -3.15 6.83 -5.25
N GLU A 6 -3.34 6.62 -6.55
CA GLU A 6 -4.57 7.07 -7.23
C GLU A 6 -5.83 6.43 -6.66
N ILE A 7 -5.79 5.13 -6.40
CA ILE A 7 -6.93 4.41 -5.85
C ILE A 7 -7.30 4.98 -4.49
N LEU A 8 -6.32 5.20 -3.63
CA LEU A 8 -6.57 5.73 -2.29
C LEU A 8 -7.14 7.15 -2.34
N MET A 9 -6.63 7.98 -3.23
CA MET A 9 -7.15 9.34 -3.40
C MET A 9 -8.62 9.34 -3.80
N LYS A 10 -8.98 8.48 -4.74
CA LYS A 10 -10.36 8.41 -5.24
C LYS A 10 -11.30 7.73 -4.25
N ARG A 11 -10.86 6.64 -3.66
CA ARG A 11 -11.70 5.86 -2.75
C ARG A 11 -11.94 6.58 -1.42
N ASP A 12 -10.88 7.15 -0.85
CA ASP A 12 -10.93 7.73 0.50
C ASP A 12 -11.04 9.25 0.50
N GLY A 13 -10.94 9.88 -0.66
CA GLY A 13 -11.02 11.34 -0.77
C GLY A 13 -9.88 12.07 -0.08
N ILE A 14 -8.71 11.45 0.00
CA ILE A 14 -7.54 12.05 0.63
C ILE A 14 -6.60 12.67 -0.41
N SER A 15 -5.66 13.50 0.06
CA SER A 15 -4.69 14.15 -0.81
C SER A 15 -3.64 13.15 -1.31
N GLU A 16 -2.92 13.53 -2.36
CA GLU A 16 -1.81 12.72 -2.86
C GLU A 16 -0.76 12.50 -1.78
N GLU A 17 -0.44 13.53 -1.01
CA GLU A 17 0.54 13.45 0.06
C GLU A 17 0.13 12.45 1.13
N GLU A 18 -1.12 12.49 1.54
CA GLU A 18 -1.65 11.54 2.52
C GLU A 18 -1.65 10.12 1.97
N ALA A 19 -2.07 9.95 0.71
CA ALA A 19 -2.09 8.64 0.07
C ALA A 19 -0.67 8.06 -0.02
N ARG A 20 0.30 8.87 -0.43
CA ARG A 20 1.69 8.43 -0.49
C ARG A 20 2.23 8.04 0.87
N ALA A 21 1.88 8.77 1.91
CA ALA A 21 2.31 8.47 3.27
C ALA A 21 1.79 7.10 3.71
N LEU A 22 0.54 6.80 3.42
CA LEU A 22 -0.06 5.50 3.75
C LEU A 22 0.62 4.36 2.99
N VAL A 23 0.90 4.56 1.71
CA VAL A 23 1.55 3.52 0.90
C VAL A 23 2.99 3.31 1.37
N CYS A 24 3.71 4.37 1.68
CA CYS A 24 5.08 4.27 2.19
C CYS A 24 5.14 3.54 3.53
N GLU A 25 4.19 3.82 4.42
CA GLU A 25 4.09 3.12 5.70
C GLU A 25 3.84 1.63 5.49
N THR A 26 2.94 1.29 4.59
CA THR A 26 2.66 -0.10 4.24
C THR A 26 3.90 -0.77 3.65
N ARG A 27 4.61 -0.08 2.76
CA ARG A 27 5.86 -0.59 2.18
C ARG A 27 6.89 -0.90 3.26
N ASP A 28 7.04 -0.01 4.23
CA ASP A 28 8.00 -0.20 5.31
C ASP A 28 7.67 -1.46 6.13
N GLU A 29 6.39 -1.70 6.38
CA GLU A 29 5.95 -2.91 7.07
C GLU A 29 6.27 -4.16 6.23
N LEU A 30 6.06 -4.09 4.92
CA LEU A 30 6.35 -5.20 4.02
C LEU A 30 7.84 -5.53 3.98
N ILE A 31 8.69 -4.52 3.99
CA ILE A 31 10.14 -4.69 3.97
C ILE A 31 10.65 -5.35 5.24
N MET A 32 9.99 -5.08 6.36
CA MET A 32 10.39 -5.59 7.68
C MET A 32 9.84 -6.99 7.98
N LEU A 33 9.06 -7.59 7.08
CA LEU A 33 8.48 -8.90 7.31
C LEU A 33 9.54 -10.01 7.31
N ASP A 34 9.48 -10.88 8.32
CA ASP A 34 10.29 -12.09 8.35
C ASP A 34 9.70 -13.18 7.45
N ASN A 35 8.39 -13.17 7.29
CA ASN A 35 7.68 -14.18 6.51
C ASN A 35 6.95 -13.51 5.32
N PRO A 36 7.42 -13.72 4.08
CA PRO A 36 6.82 -13.08 2.91
C PRO A 36 5.35 -13.48 2.66
N PHE A 37 4.88 -14.58 3.25
CA PHE A 37 3.50 -15.00 3.10
C PHE A 37 2.53 -14.10 3.86
N GLU A 38 3.02 -13.28 4.78
CA GLU A 38 2.19 -12.32 5.50
C GLU A 38 1.96 -11.02 4.73
N ALA A 39 2.62 -10.85 3.60
CA ALA A 39 2.50 -9.62 2.80
C ALA A 39 1.05 -9.36 2.37
N ASP A 40 0.33 -10.41 1.98
CA ASP A 40 -1.06 -10.27 1.55
C ASP A 40 -1.95 -9.72 2.66
N GLU A 41 -1.75 -10.20 3.88
CA GLU A 41 -2.52 -9.73 5.03
C GLU A 41 -2.24 -8.26 5.33
N ILE A 42 -1.00 -7.84 5.20
CA ILE A 42 -0.63 -6.44 5.44
C ILE A 42 -1.31 -5.52 4.44
N ILE A 43 -1.30 -5.89 3.16
CA ILE A 43 -1.95 -5.10 2.12
C ILE A 43 -3.45 -5.00 2.38
N GLU A 44 -4.09 -6.10 2.72
CA GLU A 44 -5.51 -6.13 3.00
C GLU A 44 -5.87 -5.33 4.26
N ASN A 45 -5.08 -5.47 5.31
CA ASN A 45 -5.38 -4.82 6.59
C ASN A 45 -5.07 -3.33 6.59
N TYR A 46 -3.97 -2.91 5.96
CA TYR A 46 -3.55 -1.50 5.98
C TYR A 46 -4.23 -0.66 4.91
N LEU A 47 -4.38 -1.21 3.71
CA LEU A 47 -4.90 -0.46 2.57
C LEU A 47 -6.26 -0.94 2.08
N CYS A 48 -6.73 -2.09 2.57
CA CYS A 48 -7.97 -2.73 2.10
C CYS A 48 -7.95 -2.95 0.59
N LEU A 49 -6.81 -3.37 0.07
CA LEU A 49 -6.60 -3.65 -1.35
C LEU A 49 -6.26 -5.11 -1.57
N GLU A 50 -6.39 -5.56 -2.81
CA GLU A 50 -6.01 -6.90 -3.19
C GLU A 50 -4.49 -7.05 -3.19
N PRO A 51 -3.96 -8.27 -2.94
CA PRO A 51 -2.51 -8.52 -2.93
C PRO A 51 -1.80 -8.21 -4.25
N ASP A 52 -2.54 -8.15 -5.35
CA ASP A 52 -2.00 -7.89 -6.68
C ASP A 52 -1.27 -6.55 -6.79
N TYR A 53 -1.50 -5.65 -5.82
CA TYR A 53 -0.85 -4.33 -5.81
C TYR A 53 0.51 -4.31 -5.12
N LEU A 54 1.05 -5.47 -4.75
CA LEU A 54 2.32 -5.56 -4.05
C LEU A 54 3.45 -4.81 -4.76
N GLU A 55 3.60 -4.99 -6.05
CA GLU A 55 4.65 -4.33 -6.82
C GLU A 55 4.51 -2.81 -6.80
N ASP A 56 3.30 -2.31 -6.95
CA ASP A 56 3.05 -0.88 -6.93
C ASP A 56 3.41 -0.26 -5.58
N ILE A 57 3.19 -1.01 -4.50
CA ILE A 57 3.54 -0.56 -3.16
C ILE A 57 5.06 -0.55 -2.96
N LEU A 58 5.74 -1.59 -3.41
CA LEU A 58 7.19 -1.72 -3.22
C LEU A 58 7.97 -0.68 -4.04
N TYR A 59 7.45 -0.26 -5.17
CA TYR A 59 8.14 0.68 -6.07
C TYR A 59 7.69 2.12 -5.91
N ILE A 60 6.96 2.43 -4.87
CA ILE A 60 6.62 3.82 -4.61
C ILE A 60 7.88 4.64 -4.22
#